data_2e90c13dc9187d5f68bfbe11fd1ba50b
#
_entry.id   2e90c13dc9187d5f68bfbe11fd1ba50b
#
_cell.length_a   1.000
_cell.length_b   1.000
_cell.length_c   1.000
_cell.angle_alpha   90.00
_cell.angle_beta   90.00
_cell.angle_gamma   90.00
#
_symmetry.space_group_name_H-M   'P 1'
#
loop_
_entity.id
_entity.type
_entity.pdbx_description
1 polymer ?
#
loop_
_entity_poly.entity_id
_entity_poly.type
_entity_poly.pdbx_seq_one_letter_code
_entity_poly.pdbx_strand_id
1 'polypeptide(L)'
;MANTAIATAGDIPAMAEAFKKYKNRGNEDTVEGFMHLRKAHYMCGWDWGACLPDGGIFRPVTLLGIETARLDSVYIRQVHKDGKVLLVPEVDVETVDEEESEADGYESAQALEYQVTVTAPNGTKTIWDDCPDEIEIENPQLWWPNGLGEQPLYQVQVDLKTGDKIVDTWCRKIGLRTLTMHVEKDQWGESFAHEVNGYQVFAMGADYIPEDNLLQRTSRERTRELLLQCKRANFNTVRVWGGG
;
A
#
# COMPACT_ATOMS: atom_id res chain seq x y z
N MET A 1 20.06 16.52 11.57
CA MET A 1 20.10 17.98 11.31
C MET A 1 19.82 18.32 9.83
N ALA A 2 20.44 17.67 8.84
CA ALA A 2 20.20 17.99 7.42
C ALA A 2 18.73 17.81 6.98
N ASN A 3 18.06 16.74 7.42
CA ASN A 3 16.63 16.55 7.14
C ASN A 3 15.73 17.59 7.77
N THR A 4 16.09 18.07 8.95
CA THR A 4 15.37 19.15 9.61
C THR A 4 15.40 20.40 8.75
N ALA A 5 16.56 20.74 8.20
CA ALA A 5 16.70 21.91 7.34
C ALA A 5 15.88 21.81 6.05
N ILE A 6 15.83 20.63 5.42
CA ILE A 6 15.04 20.41 4.19
C ILE A 6 13.53 20.39 4.48
N ALA A 7 13.10 19.67 5.51
CA ALA A 7 11.70 19.54 5.87
C ALA A 7 11.09 20.86 6.39
N THR A 8 11.92 21.81 6.81
CA THR A 8 11.45 22.98 7.56
C THR A 8 11.92 24.31 6.99
N ALA A 9 12.51 24.30 5.80
CA ALA A 9 13.03 25.53 5.17
C ALA A 9 11.98 26.67 5.06
N GLY A 10 10.66 26.33 5.00
CA GLY A 10 9.57 27.29 5.01
C GLY A 10 8.99 27.60 6.38
N ASP A 11 9.20 26.71 7.39
CA ASP A 11 8.48 26.71 8.66
C ASP A 11 9.34 26.85 9.91
N ILE A 12 10.63 27.18 9.74
CA ILE A 12 11.60 27.29 10.85
C ILE A 12 11.08 28.15 12.01
N PRO A 13 10.48 29.35 11.78
CA PRO A 13 9.92 30.16 12.87
C PRO A 13 8.76 29.47 13.60
N ALA A 14 7.85 28.87 12.86
CA ALA A 14 6.70 28.16 13.44
C ALA A 14 7.14 26.93 14.24
N MET A 15 8.15 26.21 13.78
CA MET A 15 8.77 25.10 14.51
C MET A 15 9.48 25.58 15.78
N ALA A 16 10.22 26.66 15.74
CA ALA A 16 10.87 27.20 16.91
C ALA A 16 9.87 27.59 18.01
N GLU A 17 8.70 28.14 17.64
CA GLU A 17 7.62 28.41 18.55
C GLU A 17 6.94 27.13 19.07
N ALA A 18 6.75 26.12 18.19
CA ALA A 18 6.24 24.83 18.59
C ALA A 18 7.18 24.12 19.58
N PHE A 19 8.50 24.16 19.36
CA PHE A 19 9.49 23.63 20.32
C PHE A 19 9.40 24.30 21.69
N LYS A 20 9.17 25.61 21.75
CA LYS A 20 9.02 26.33 23.01
C LYS A 20 7.71 25.94 23.72
N LYS A 21 6.63 25.75 22.97
CA LYS A 21 5.28 25.51 23.49
C LYS A 21 5.07 24.03 23.84
N TYR A 22 5.54 23.13 23.03
CA TYR A 22 5.33 21.69 23.18
C TYR A 22 6.68 21.00 23.46
N LYS A 23 7.13 21.09 24.70
CA LYS A 23 8.29 20.32 25.13
C LYS A 23 8.00 18.83 24.90
N ASN A 24 8.92 18.16 24.25
CA ASN A 24 8.86 16.73 24.10
C ASN A 24 8.81 16.07 25.49
N ARG A 25 7.74 15.33 25.76
CA ARG A 25 7.61 14.49 26.95
C ARG A 25 7.91 13.02 26.62
N GLY A 26 8.59 12.77 25.51
CA GLY A 26 9.01 11.44 25.12
C GLY A 26 10.04 10.84 26.09
N ASN A 27 10.44 9.62 25.82
CA ASN A 27 11.47 8.91 26.55
C ASN A 27 12.79 9.71 26.55
N GLU A 28 13.63 9.50 27.54
CA GLU A 28 14.93 10.14 27.69
C GLU A 28 15.84 9.97 26.46
N ASP A 29 15.57 8.95 25.66
CA ASP A 29 16.35 8.59 24.45
C ASP A 29 15.92 9.32 23.17
N THR A 30 14.88 10.16 23.21
CA THR A 30 14.42 10.90 22.03
C THR A 30 15.10 12.25 21.91
N VAL A 31 15.30 12.72 20.66
CA VAL A 31 15.80 14.07 20.42
C VAL A 31 14.73 15.11 20.68
N GLU A 32 15.13 16.28 21.21
CA GLU A 32 14.21 17.38 21.45
C GLU A 32 13.49 17.78 20.15
N GLY A 33 12.16 17.89 20.22
CA GLY A 33 11.33 18.29 19.09
C GLY A 33 11.13 17.22 18.01
N PHE A 34 11.47 15.94 18.24
CA PHE A 34 11.32 14.88 17.25
C PHE A 34 9.89 14.74 16.69
N MET A 35 8.87 15.10 17.49
CA MET A 35 7.45 15.08 17.09
C MET A 35 7.15 16.03 15.92
N HIS A 36 7.96 17.06 15.74
CA HIS A 36 7.82 18.05 14.67
C HIS A 36 8.70 17.74 13.44
N LEU A 37 9.48 16.66 13.49
CA LEU A 37 10.31 16.24 12.37
C LEU A 37 9.50 15.32 11.46
N ARG A 38 9.60 15.55 10.16
CA ARG A 38 9.07 14.63 9.14
C ARG A 38 10.01 13.44 8.97
N LYS A 39 10.04 12.60 10.00
CA LYS A 39 10.93 11.46 10.14
C LYS A 39 10.21 10.37 10.91
N ALA A 40 10.54 9.11 10.65
CA ALA A 40 10.01 8.00 11.42
C ALA A 40 10.45 8.14 12.89
N HIS A 41 9.50 8.16 13.81
CA HIS A 41 9.77 8.46 15.22
C HIS A 41 10.66 7.42 15.88
N TYR A 42 10.59 6.15 15.47
CA TYR A 42 11.47 5.08 15.99
C TYR A 42 12.95 5.32 15.71
N MET A 43 13.32 6.17 14.71
CA MET A 43 14.71 6.53 14.46
C MET A 43 15.32 7.40 15.56
N CYS A 44 14.47 7.98 16.41
CA CYS A 44 14.89 8.75 17.58
C CYS A 44 15.04 7.90 18.86
N GLY A 45 15.03 6.58 18.73
CA GLY A 45 15.15 5.62 19.82
C GLY A 45 13.82 4.99 20.23
N TRP A 46 13.91 3.75 20.67
CA TRP A 46 12.84 2.97 21.28
C TRP A 46 13.46 1.85 22.13
N ASP A 47 12.67 1.07 22.88
CA ASP A 47 13.15 -0.04 23.69
C ASP A 47 13.80 -1.19 22.88
N TRP A 48 13.52 -1.27 21.59
CA TRP A 48 14.08 -2.24 20.63
C TRP A 48 15.08 -1.63 19.63
N GLY A 49 15.24 -0.31 19.58
CA GLY A 49 16.04 0.37 18.57
C GLY A 49 16.88 1.51 19.10
N ALA A 50 18.09 1.66 18.57
CA ALA A 50 18.99 2.74 18.91
C ALA A 50 18.49 4.10 18.38
N CYS A 51 18.92 5.20 19.01
CA CYS A 51 18.69 6.54 18.50
C CYS A 51 19.68 6.85 17.38
N LEU A 52 19.25 6.68 16.13
CA LEU A 52 20.03 6.92 14.91
C LEU A 52 19.26 7.78 13.92
N PRO A 53 18.98 9.05 14.26
CA PRO A 53 18.22 9.94 13.39
C PRO A 53 19.09 10.46 12.24
N ASP A 54 19.37 9.59 11.25
CA ASP A 54 20.10 9.95 10.05
C ASP A 54 19.35 10.99 9.20
N GLY A 55 19.98 11.51 8.17
CA GLY A 55 19.39 12.49 7.26
C GLY A 55 19.81 12.23 5.82
N GLY A 56 18.92 12.56 4.89
CA GLY A 56 19.22 12.47 3.47
C GLY A 56 18.10 11.86 2.64
N ILE A 57 18.32 11.81 1.33
CA ILE A 57 17.43 11.12 0.37
C ILE A 57 17.90 9.67 0.33
N PHE A 58 17.10 8.75 0.85
CA PHE A 58 17.47 7.33 0.97
C PHE A 58 16.78 6.44 -0.08
N ARG A 59 15.91 7.00 -0.90
CA ARG A 59 15.24 6.33 -2.03
C ARG A 59 15.62 6.99 -3.35
N PRO A 60 15.52 6.28 -4.48
CA PRO A 60 15.76 6.86 -5.79
C PRO A 60 14.90 8.10 -6.04
N VAL A 61 15.45 9.06 -6.75
CA VAL A 61 14.70 10.17 -7.33
C VAL A 61 14.40 9.81 -8.77
N THR A 62 13.11 9.85 -9.13
CA THR A 62 12.65 9.52 -10.48
C THR A 62 12.07 10.77 -11.12
N LEU A 63 12.48 11.04 -12.35
CA LEU A 63 11.82 12.00 -13.21
C LEU A 63 10.84 11.25 -14.11
N LEU A 64 9.57 11.59 -14.03
CA LEU A 64 8.51 11.01 -14.85
C LEU A 64 8.07 12.04 -15.89
N GLY A 65 8.13 11.65 -17.17
CA GLY A 65 7.52 12.42 -18.27
C GLY A 65 6.17 11.80 -18.63
N ILE A 66 5.12 12.60 -18.69
CA ILE A 66 3.78 12.19 -19.09
C ILE A 66 3.48 12.92 -20.40
N GLU A 67 3.22 12.16 -21.48
CA GLU A 67 2.92 12.77 -22.80
C GLU A 67 1.43 13.02 -22.98
N THR A 68 0.57 12.16 -22.48
CA THR A 68 -0.89 12.24 -22.69
C THR A 68 -1.63 12.10 -21.37
N ALA A 69 -1.48 10.96 -20.72
CA ALA A 69 -2.15 10.62 -19.48
C ALA A 69 -1.40 9.50 -18.73
N ARG A 70 -1.67 9.35 -17.45
CA ARG A 70 -1.22 8.21 -16.64
C ARG A 70 -2.32 7.71 -15.70
N LEU A 71 -2.22 6.47 -15.31
CA LEU A 71 -3.01 5.90 -14.22
C LEU A 71 -2.46 6.44 -12.89
N ASP A 72 -3.15 7.39 -12.26
CA ASP A 72 -2.74 7.95 -10.96
C ASP A 72 -2.96 6.94 -9.85
N SER A 73 -4.14 6.34 -9.81
CA SER A 73 -4.44 5.22 -8.91
C SER A 73 -5.32 4.16 -9.57
N VAL A 74 -5.13 2.90 -9.16
CA VAL A 74 -6.05 1.80 -9.49
C VAL A 74 -6.30 0.99 -8.24
N TYR A 75 -7.55 0.89 -7.83
CA TYR A 75 -7.99 0.07 -6.72
C TYR A 75 -9.01 -0.97 -7.21
N ILE A 76 -8.83 -2.22 -6.84
CA ILE A 76 -9.75 -3.31 -7.19
C ILE A 76 -10.52 -3.72 -5.94
N ARG A 77 -11.72 -3.15 -5.79
CA ARG A 77 -12.62 -3.53 -4.69
C ARG A 77 -13.23 -4.91 -4.97
N GLN A 78 -13.41 -5.69 -3.93
CA GLN A 78 -13.99 -7.04 -4.01
C GLN A 78 -15.35 -7.08 -3.30
N VAL A 79 -16.35 -7.65 -3.97
CA VAL A 79 -17.66 -7.95 -3.39
C VAL A 79 -17.87 -9.46 -3.45
N HIS A 80 -17.94 -10.11 -2.30
CA HIS A 80 -18.15 -11.55 -2.19
C HIS A 80 -19.63 -11.82 -1.93
N LYS A 81 -20.29 -12.52 -2.85
CA LYS A 81 -21.71 -12.81 -2.76
C LYS A 81 -22.07 -14.11 -3.51
N ASP A 82 -22.92 -14.93 -2.91
CA ASP A 82 -23.51 -16.13 -3.52
C ASP A 82 -22.46 -17.08 -4.14
N GLY A 83 -21.30 -17.24 -3.52
CA GLY A 83 -20.21 -18.09 -4.00
C GLY A 83 -19.38 -17.51 -5.15
N LYS A 84 -19.64 -16.26 -5.55
CA LYS A 84 -18.93 -15.52 -6.58
C LYS A 84 -18.17 -14.34 -5.97
N VAL A 85 -17.23 -13.79 -6.73
CA VAL A 85 -16.54 -12.54 -6.40
C VAL A 85 -16.72 -11.56 -7.56
N LEU A 86 -17.22 -10.38 -7.26
CA LEU A 86 -17.22 -9.26 -8.19
C LEU A 86 -15.99 -8.40 -7.93
N LEU A 87 -15.18 -8.19 -8.94
CA LEU A 87 -14.09 -7.21 -8.93
C LEU A 87 -14.65 -5.91 -9.48
N VAL A 88 -14.51 -4.84 -8.73
CA VAL A 88 -14.94 -3.49 -9.10
C VAL A 88 -13.69 -2.63 -9.25
N PRO A 89 -13.26 -2.37 -10.49
CA PRO A 89 -12.13 -1.48 -10.73
C PRO A 89 -12.51 -0.03 -10.43
N GLU A 90 -11.72 0.64 -9.61
CA GLU A 90 -11.80 2.06 -9.35
C GLU A 90 -10.50 2.68 -9.88
N VAL A 91 -10.60 3.50 -10.93
CA VAL A 91 -9.45 3.99 -11.70
C VAL A 91 -9.47 5.50 -11.73
N ASP A 92 -8.38 6.12 -11.25
CA ASP A 92 -8.14 7.55 -11.39
C ASP A 92 -7.05 7.79 -12.44
N VAL A 93 -7.28 8.77 -13.30
CA VAL A 93 -6.38 9.14 -14.40
C VAL A 93 -5.99 10.61 -14.26
N GLU A 94 -4.69 10.87 -14.39
CA GLU A 94 -4.14 12.19 -14.54
C GLU A 94 -3.83 12.43 -16.02
N THR A 95 -4.38 13.51 -16.57
CA THR A 95 -4.14 13.96 -17.96
C THR A 95 -3.23 15.17 -17.98
N VAL A 96 -2.51 15.35 -19.07
CA VAL A 96 -1.82 16.63 -19.35
C VAL A 96 -2.88 17.66 -19.73
N ASP A 97 -2.85 18.84 -19.09
CA ASP A 97 -3.82 19.89 -19.32
C ASP A 97 -3.77 20.38 -20.79
N GLU A 98 -4.95 20.56 -21.41
CA GLU A 98 -5.06 21.00 -22.80
C GLU A 98 -4.46 22.40 -23.05
N GLU A 99 -4.41 23.26 -22.00
CA GLU A 99 -3.83 24.60 -22.11
C GLU A 99 -2.31 24.60 -22.41
N GLU A 100 -1.58 23.56 -21.99
CA GLU A 100 -0.16 23.41 -22.33
C GLU A 100 0.04 22.81 -23.73
N SER A 101 -0.96 22.10 -24.27
CA SER A 101 -0.88 21.45 -25.59
C SER A 101 -1.23 22.37 -26.76
N GLU A 102 -2.02 23.43 -26.55
CA GLU A 102 -2.37 24.39 -27.62
C GLU A 102 -1.17 25.18 -28.15
N ALA A 103 -0.09 25.31 -27.40
CA ALA A 103 1.11 26.03 -27.81
C ALA A 103 1.87 25.36 -28.97
N ASP A 104 1.70 24.04 -29.17
CA ASP A 104 2.47 23.25 -30.15
C ASP A 104 1.64 22.66 -31.32
N GLY A 105 0.35 23.00 -31.43
CA GLY A 105 -0.49 22.64 -32.61
C GLY A 105 -0.85 21.13 -32.65
N TYR A 106 -0.98 20.48 -31.52
CA TYR A 106 -1.42 19.08 -31.44
C TYR A 106 -2.93 18.95 -31.73
N GLU A 107 -3.29 17.99 -32.57
CA GLU A 107 -4.67 17.62 -32.91
C GLU A 107 -5.43 17.18 -31.63
N SER A 108 -6.75 17.40 -31.62
CA SER A 108 -7.69 17.10 -30.54
C SER A 108 -7.35 15.84 -29.75
N ALA A 109 -7.36 15.94 -28.42
CA ALA A 109 -7.10 14.84 -27.51
C ALA A 109 -7.87 13.58 -27.94
N GLN A 110 -7.15 12.54 -28.32
CA GLN A 110 -7.76 11.24 -28.63
C GLN A 110 -8.43 10.70 -27.36
N ALA A 111 -9.62 10.13 -27.50
CA ALA A 111 -10.34 9.56 -26.37
C ALA A 111 -9.47 8.52 -25.63
N LEU A 112 -9.45 8.63 -24.30
CA LEU A 112 -8.82 7.63 -23.46
C LEU A 112 -9.72 6.40 -23.37
N GLU A 113 -9.13 5.25 -23.57
CA GLU A 113 -9.77 3.94 -23.52
C GLU A 113 -9.06 3.05 -22.48
N TYR A 114 -9.76 2.06 -22.00
CA TYR A 114 -9.21 1.10 -21.04
C TYR A 114 -9.22 -0.30 -21.63
N GLN A 115 -8.29 -1.13 -21.20
CA GLN A 115 -8.38 -2.57 -21.36
C GLN A 115 -8.06 -3.21 -20.01
N VAL A 116 -8.96 -4.06 -19.52
CA VAL A 116 -8.74 -4.80 -18.27
C VAL A 116 -8.48 -6.26 -18.58
N THR A 117 -7.40 -6.81 -18.03
CA THR A 117 -7.06 -8.23 -18.14
C THR A 117 -7.00 -8.88 -16.77
N VAL A 118 -7.77 -9.92 -16.55
CA VAL A 118 -7.68 -10.76 -15.35
C VAL A 118 -7.08 -12.10 -15.71
N THR A 119 -5.97 -12.46 -15.06
CA THR A 119 -5.34 -13.78 -15.18
C THR A 119 -5.59 -14.58 -13.91
N ALA A 120 -6.32 -15.67 -14.01
CA ALA A 120 -6.60 -16.57 -12.90
C ALA A 120 -5.34 -17.36 -12.47
N PRO A 121 -5.32 -17.99 -11.27
CA PRO A 121 -4.16 -18.75 -10.79
C PRO A 121 -3.74 -19.91 -11.70
N ASN A 122 -4.66 -20.46 -12.47
CA ASN A 122 -4.39 -21.53 -13.46
C ASN A 122 -3.85 -21.01 -14.79
N GLY A 123 -3.65 -19.68 -14.93
CA GLY A 123 -3.15 -19.03 -16.14
C GLY A 123 -4.22 -18.64 -17.17
N THR A 124 -5.49 -18.96 -16.94
CA THR A 124 -6.58 -18.52 -17.83
C THR A 124 -6.69 -16.99 -17.79
N LYS A 125 -6.76 -16.38 -18.97
CA LYS A 125 -6.90 -14.93 -19.14
C LYS A 125 -8.28 -14.59 -19.68
N THR A 126 -8.87 -13.55 -19.13
CA THR A 126 -10.06 -12.90 -19.68
C THR A 126 -9.74 -11.42 -19.87
N ILE A 127 -10.19 -10.87 -21.00
CA ILE A 127 -9.86 -9.51 -21.43
C ILE A 127 -11.17 -8.77 -21.70
N TRP A 128 -11.26 -7.55 -21.24
CA TRP A 128 -12.33 -6.58 -21.54
C TRP A 128 -11.69 -5.38 -22.21
N ASP A 129 -12.23 -4.95 -23.34
CA ASP A 129 -11.75 -3.78 -24.12
C ASP A 129 -12.38 -2.47 -23.64
N ASP A 130 -12.77 -2.44 -22.37
CA ASP A 130 -13.23 -1.28 -21.60
C ASP A 130 -12.88 -1.50 -20.11
N CYS A 131 -13.33 -0.60 -19.24
CA CYS A 131 -13.28 -0.77 -17.79
C CYS A 131 -14.68 -1.03 -17.28
N PRO A 132 -15.12 -2.30 -17.22
CA PRO A 132 -16.47 -2.60 -16.76
C PRO A 132 -16.66 -2.26 -15.29
N ASP A 133 -17.87 -1.83 -14.92
CA ASP A 133 -18.21 -1.50 -13.53
C ASP A 133 -17.98 -2.70 -12.61
N GLU A 134 -18.24 -3.91 -13.09
CA GLU A 134 -18.08 -5.16 -12.33
C GLU A 134 -17.56 -6.30 -13.23
N ILE A 135 -16.58 -7.04 -12.71
CA ILE A 135 -16.02 -8.23 -13.34
C ILE A 135 -16.35 -9.43 -12.45
N GLU A 136 -17.22 -10.30 -12.93
CA GLU A 136 -17.62 -11.49 -12.18
C GLU A 136 -16.59 -12.60 -12.30
N ILE A 137 -16.14 -13.12 -11.16
CA ILE A 137 -15.31 -14.32 -11.05
C ILE A 137 -16.19 -15.45 -10.52
N GLU A 138 -16.56 -16.35 -11.42
CA GLU A 138 -17.26 -17.57 -11.07
C GLU A 138 -16.31 -18.62 -10.46
N ASN A 139 -16.78 -19.37 -9.48
CA ASN A 139 -15.99 -20.40 -8.79
C ASN A 139 -14.59 -19.90 -8.35
N PRO A 140 -14.52 -18.79 -7.57
CA PRO A 140 -13.26 -18.17 -7.21
C PRO A 140 -12.42 -19.09 -6.34
N GLN A 141 -11.11 -19.12 -6.61
CA GLN A 141 -10.14 -19.72 -5.70
C GLN A 141 -9.82 -18.71 -4.61
N LEU A 142 -10.32 -18.95 -3.40
CA LEU A 142 -10.15 -18.03 -2.28
C LEU A 142 -8.75 -18.15 -1.69
N TRP A 143 -8.21 -17.00 -1.32
CA TRP A 143 -6.94 -16.88 -0.61
C TRP A 143 -7.15 -17.10 0.90
N TRP A 144 -6.26 -17.85 1.53
CA TRP A 144 -6.30 -18.15 2.97
C TRP A 144 -4.99 -17.79 3.67
N PRO A 145 -5.02 -17.43 4.96
CA PRO A 145 -3.82 -17.28 5.78
C PRO A 145 -2.99 -18.58 5.83
N ASN A 146 -1.71 -18.45 6.11
CA ASN A 146 -0.82 -19.60 6.24
C ASN A 146 -1.37 -20.63 7.24
N GLY A 147 -1.37 -21.88 6.86
CA GLY A 147 -1.89 -23.00 7.66
C GLY A 147 -3.40 -23.23 7.59
N LEU A 148 -4.18 -22.35 6.92
CA LEU A 148 -5.63 -22.46 6.80
C LEU A 148 -6.09 -22.80 5.37
N GLY A 149 -5.18 -22.77 4.41
CA GLY A 149 -5.48 -23.10 3.02
C GLY A 149 -4.40 -22.53 2.08
N GLU A 150 -4.72 -22.57 0.79
CA GLU A 150 -3.83 -22.10 -0.27
C GLU A 150 -3.88 -20.57 -0.42
N GLN A 151 -2.88 -20.00 -1.05
CA GLN A 151 -2.74 -18.56 -1.33
C GLN A 151 -2.80 -18.26 -2.84
N PRO A 152 -3.87 -18.65 -3.57
CA PRO A 152 -3.98 -18.35 -4.99
C PRO A 152 -4.06 -16.84 -5.22
N LEU A 153 -3.36 -16.38 -6.25
CA LEU A 153 -3.34 -14.97 -6.62
C LEU A 153 -3.83 -14.79 -8.06
N TYR A 154 -4.79 -13.90 -8.22
CA TYR A 154 -5.23 -13.39 -9.52
C TYR A 154 -4.36 -12.21 -9.90
N GLN A 155 -3.91 -12.13 -11.14
CA GLN A 155 -3.25 -10.93 -11.65
C GLN A 155 -4.28 -10.08 -12.38
N VAL A 156 -4.41 -8.83 -11.97
CA VAL A 156 -5.23 -7.82 -12.64
C VAL A 156 -4.31 -6.81 -13.28
N GLN A 157 -4.53 -6.54 -14.56
CA GLN A 157 -3.84 -5.53 -15.33
C GLN A 157 -4.87 -4.56 -15.89
N VAL A 158 -4.60 -3.27 -15.79
CA VAL A 158 -5.37 -2.21 -16.41
C VAL A 158 -4.41 -1.45 -17.31
N ASP A 159 -4.72 -1.44 -18.59
CA ASP A 159 -3.99 -0.67 -19.61
C ASP A 159 -4.82 0.56 -19.96
N LEU A 160 -4.20 1.72 -19.92
CA LEU A 160 -4.74 2.99 -20.41
C LEU A 160 -4.27 3.15 -21.86
N LYS A 161 -5.18 3.43 -22.78
CA LYS A 161 -4.91 3.45 -24.21
C LYS A 161 -5.37 4.74 -24.86
N THR A 162 -4.73 5.07 -25.95
CA THR A 162 -5.14 6.10 -26.92
C THR A 162 -5.11 5.44 -28.29
N GLY A 163 -6.28 5.08 -28.82
CA GLY A 163 -6.39 4.21 -29.98
C GLY A 163 -5.65 2.89 -29.75
N ASP A 164 -4.73 2.54 -30.65
CA ASP A 164 -3.94 1.31 -30.54
C ASP A 164 -2.71 1.40 -29.59
N LYS A 165 -2.37 2.60 -29.11
CA LYS A 165 -1.19 2.84 -28.27
C LYS A 165 -1.54 2.69 -26.79
N ILE A 166 -0.84 1.81 -26.05
CA ILE A 166 -0.88 1.81 -24.59
C ILE A 166 -0.02 2.98 -24.09
N VAL A 167 -0.62 3.87 -23.30
CA VAL A 167 0.03 5.06 -22.72
C VAL A 167 0.51 4.80 -21.30
N ASP A 168 -0.21 3.97 -20.53
CA ASP A 168 0.20 3.52 -19.20
C ASP A 168 -0.37 2.15 -18.85
N THR A 169 0.26 1.46 -17.90
CA THR A 169 -0.13 0.12 -17.45
C THR A 169 0.01 0.00 -15.93
N TRP A 170 -1.07 -0.37 -15.28
CA TRP A 170 -1.05 -0.84 -13.89
C TRP A 170 -1.23 -2.36 -13.85
N CYS A 171 -0.43 -3.04 -13.04
CA CYS A 171 -0.53 -4.50 -12.89
C CYS A 171 -0.24 -4.93 -11.45
N ARG A 172 -1.14 -5.69 -10.83
CA ARG A 172 -0.99 -6.20 -9.46
C ARG A 172 -1.56 -7.62 -9.33
N LYS A 173 -1.02 -8.33 -8.35
CA LYS A 173 -1.57 -9.62 -7.90
C LYS A 173 -2.45 -9.38 -6.67
N ILE A 174 -3.65 -9.94 -6.69
CA ILE A 174 -4.62 -9.85 -5.60
C ILE A 174 -5.05 -11.25 -5.14
N GLY A 175 -5.25 -11.42 -3.85
CA GLY A 175 -5.91 -12.62 -3.29
C GLY A 175 -7.38 -12.34 -3.08
N LEU A 176 -8.25 -13.24 -3.52
CA LEU A 176 -9.69 -13.08 -3.33
C LEU A 176 -10.07 -13.57 -1.93
N ARG A 177 -10.45 -12.64 -1.05
CA ARG A 177 -10.83 -12.95 0.33
C ARG A 177 -11.71 -11.86 0.92
N THR A 178 -12.52 -12.25 1.89
CA THR A 178 -13.06 -11.31 2.87
C THR A 178 -12.16 -11.28 4.10
N LEU A 179 -12.01 -10.10 4.70
CA LEU A 179 -11.35 -9.91 5.98
C LEU A 179 -12.19 -8.95 6.81
N THR A 180 -12.78 -9.46 7.87
CA THR A 180 -13.69 -8.72 8.75
C THR A 180 -13.29 -8.91 10.21
N MET A 181 -13.87 -8.10 11.08
CA MET A 181 -13.73 -8.26 12.53
C MET A 181 -15.01 -8.86 13.07
N HIS A 182 -14.88 -9.98 13.76
CA HIS A 182 -15.97 -10.59 14.51
C HIS A 182 -16.07 -9.96 15.88
N VAL A 183 -17.15 -9.21 16.13
CA VAL A 183 -17.41 -8.53 17.40
C VAL A 183 -18.81 -8.90 17.86
N GLU A 184 -18.90 -9.70 18.91
CA GLU A 184 -20.16 -10.12 19.52
C GLU A 184 -20.12 -9.91 21.03
N LYS A 185 -21.26 -9.46 21.60
CA LYS A 185 -21.43 -9.31 23.03
C LYS A 185 -21.76 -10.66 23.66
N ASP A 186 -21.13 -10.93 24.78
CA ASP A 186 -21.44 -12.08 25.66
C ASP A 186 -21.63 -11.62 27.12
N GLN A 187 -21.73 -12.55 28.03
CA GLN A 187 -21.95 -12.27 29.46
C GLN A 187 -20.71 -11.67 30.15
N TRP A 188 -19.54 -11.70 29.52
CA TRP A 188 -18.28 -11.17 30.08
C TRP A 188 -17.79 -9.91 29.35
N GLY A 189 -18.32 -9.57 28.18
CA GLY A 189 -17.89 -8.40 27.41
C GLY A 189 -18.20 -8.52 25.91
N GLU A 190 -17.22 -8.14 25.09
CA GLU A 190 -17.29 -8.26 23.64
C GLU A 190 -16.11 -9.10 23.13
N SER A 191 -16.40 -10.02 22.20
CA SER A 191 -15.35 -10.72 21.45
C SER A 191 -14.65 -9.75 20.48
N PHE A 192 -13.44 -10.05 20.11
CA PHE A 192 -12.68 -9.32 19.11
C PHE A 192 -11.75 -10.28 18.40
N ALA A 193 -12.17 -10.74 17.22
CA ALA A 193 -11.43 -11.74 16.45
C ALA A 193 -11.38 -11.38 14.97
N HIS A 194 -10.30 -11.76 14.29
CA HIS A 194 -10.25 -11.70 12.83
C HIS A 194 -11.13 -12.79 12.23
N GLU A 195 -11.83 -12.44 11.18
CA GLU A 195 -12.60 -13.37 10.38
C GLU A 195 -12.15 -13.30 8.93
N VAL A 196 -11.74 -14.44 8.37
CA VAL A 196 -11.30 -14.57 6.97
C VAL A 196 -12.24 -15.53 6.26
N ASN A 197 -12.88 -15.10 5.18
CA ASN A 197 -13.83 -15.89 4.38
C ASN A 197 -14.95 -16.52 5.24
N GLY A 198 -15.42 -15.79 6.28
CA GLY A 198 -16.45 -16.25 7.19
C GLY A 198 -15.98 -17.20 8.29
N TYR A 199 -14.67 -17.41 8.46
CA TYR A 199 -14.10 -18.23 9.53
C TYR A 199 -13.31 -17.39 10.50
N GLN A 200 -13.58 -17.54 11.79
CA GLN A 200 -12.77 -16.89 12.83
C GLN A 200 -11.37 -17.49 12.86
N VAL A 201 -10.38 -16.61 12.86
CA VAL A 201 -8.96 -16.98 12.83
C VAL A 201 -8.29 -16.52 14.11
N PHE A 202 -7.68 -17.45 14.84
CA PHE A 202 -6.79 -17.10 15.93
C PHE A 202 -5.48 -16.56 15.35
N ALA A 203 -5.14 -15.30 15.66
CA ALA A 203 -3.95 -14.62 15.17
C ALA A 203 -2.68 -15.18 15.84
N MET A 204 -2.03 -16.12 15.17
CA MET A 204 -0.74 -16.68 15.59
C MET A 204 0.39 -15.93 14.91
N GLY A 205 1.11 -15.13 15.68
CA GLY A 205 2.18 -14.32 15.11
C GLY A 205 2.86 -13.44 16.14
N ALA A 206 3.46 -12.38 15.66
CA ALA A 206 4.17 -11.40 16.47
C ALA A 206 4.08 -10.00 15.85
N ASP A 207 4.58 -9.02 16.61
CA ASP A 207 4.79 -7.69 16.08
C ASP A 207 5.94 -7.70 15.05
N TYR A 208 5.70 -7.06 13.92
CA TYR A 208 6.71 -6.74 12.93
C TYR A 208 7.14 -5.29 13.16
N ILE A 209 8.25 -5.14 13.87
CA ILE A 209 8.87 -3.84 14.10
C ILE A 209 9.70 -3.43 12.87
N PRO A 210 10.08 -2.14 12.73
CA PRO A 210 10.98 -1.71 11.66
C PRO A 210 12.25 -2.55 11.62
N GLU A 211 12.62 -3.03 10.44
CA GLU A 211 13.75 -3.95 10.24
C GLU A 211 15.11 -3.33 10.54
N ASP A 212 15.23 -2.03 10.38
CA ASP A 212 16.44 -1.28 10.63
C ASP A 212 16.13 0.20 10.90
N ASN A 213 16.88 0.82 11.79
CA ASN A 213 16.80 2.27 12.03
C ASN A 213 17.38 3.08 10.87
N LEU A 214 18.23 2.46 10.06
CA LEU A 214 18.81 3.05 8.85
C LEU A 214 18.01 2.55 7.64
N LEU A 215 17.03 3.31 7.18
CA LEU A 215 16.05 2.90 6.16
C LEU A 215 16.69 2.47 4.83
N GLN A 216 17.86 3.00 4.48
CA GLN A 216 18.61 2.60 3.28
C GLN A 216 19.13 1.14 3.35
N ARG A 217 19.10 0.50 4.52
CA ARG A 217 19.49 -0.89 4.72
C ARG A 217 18.34 -1.88 4.58
N THR A 218 17.12 -1.37 4.49
CA THR A 218 15.94 -2.21 4.23
C THR A 218 15.87 -2.57 2.75
N SER A 219 15.44 -3.79 2.43
CA SER A 219 15.22 -4.23 1.06
C SER A 219 14.08 -5.22 0.98
N ARG A 220 13.49 -5.33 -0.22
CA ARG A 220 12.44 -6.31 -0.50
C ARG A 220 12.89 -7.74 -0.20
N GLU A 221 14.15 -8.07 -0.50
CA GLU A 221 14.74 -9.39 -0.27
C GLU A 221 14.83 -9.70 1.21
N ARG A 222 15.28 -8.74 2.02
CA ARG A 222 15.37 -8.87 3.48
C ARG A 222 13.98 -9.04 4.10
N THR A 223 13.02 -8.18 3.74
CA THR A 223 11.63 -8.30 4.19
C THR A 223 11.05 -9.67 3.82
N ARG A 224 11.30 -10.14 2.60
CA ARG A 224 10.84 -11.45 2.14
C ARG A 224 11.42 -12.59 2.99
N GLU A 225 12.71 -12.56 3.31
CA GLU A 225 13.35 -13.57 4.14
C GLU A 225 12.79 -13.59 5.56
N LEU A 226 12.52 -12.44 6.17
CA LEU A 226 11.88 -12.35 7.47
C LEU A 226 10.45 -12.96 7.44
N LEU A 227 9.66 -12.62 6.44
CA LEU A 227 8.32 -13.21 6.28
C LEU A 227 8.36 -14.72 6.02
N LEU A 228 9.36 -15.21 5.30
CA LEU A 228 9.57 -16.66 5.15
C LEU A 228 9.92 -17.34 6.47
N GLN A 229 10.69 -16.70 7.34
CA GLN A 229 10.95 -17.22 8.68
C GLN A 229 9.67 -17.27 9.52
N CYS A 230 8.83 -16.22 9.46
CA CYS A 230 7.51 -16.23 10.08
C CYS A 230 6.65 -17.38 9.56
N LYS A 231 6.62 -17.60 8.26
CA LYS A 231 5.91 -18.71 7.63
C LYS A 231 6.43 -20.09 8.13
N ARG A 232 7.75 -20.27 8.23
CA ARG A 232 8.37 -21.50 8.76
C ARG A 232 8.03 -21.74 10.23
N ALA A 233 7.84 -20.66 11.00
CA ALA A 233 7.38 -20.71 12.39
C ALA A 233 5.85 -20.88 12.52
N ASN A 234 5.14 -21.14 11.41
CA ASN A 234 3.68 -21.29 11.34
C ASN A 234 2.90 -20.03 11.73
N PHE A 235 3.47 -18.85 11.59
CA PHE A 235 2.72 -17.62 11.73
C PHE A 235 1.67 -17.51 10.61
N ASN A 236 0.46 -17.13 10.97
CA ASN A 236 -0.60 -16.78 10.03
C ASN A 236 -0.89 -15.28 10.00
N THR A 237 -0.32 -14.55 10.96
CA THR A 237 -0.55 -13.11 11.14
C THR A 237 0.75 -12.44 11.54
N VAL A 238 0.96 -11.22 11.09
CA VAL A 238 1.95 -10.28 11.63
C VAL A 238 1.26 -8.95 11.87
N ARG A 239 1.53 -8.32 13.01
CA ARG A 239 1.07 -6.96 13.29
C ARG A 239 2.18 -5.99 12.92
N VAL A 240 1.94 -5.17 11.92
CA VAL A 240 2.88 -4.09 11.58
C VAL A 240 2.82 -3.03 12.67
N TRP A 241 3.90 -2.92 13.42
CA TRP A 241 4.01 -2.02 14.56
C TRP A 241 4.54 -0.66 14.13
N GLY A 242 3.89 0.41 14.57
CA GLY A 242 4.39 1.78 14.64
C GLY A 242 5.28 2.29 13.51
N GLY A 243 5.02 1.93 12.25
CA GLY A 243 5.78 2.41 11.10
C GLY A 243 6.77 1.39 10.52
N GLY A 244 6.52 0.10 10.79
CA GLY A 244 7.26 -0.98 10.13
C GLY A 244 6.89 -1.13 8.65
#